data_eb5fdab1c7d8344ab304369b610ed487
#
_entry.id   eb5fdab1c7d8344ab304369b610ed487
#
_cell.length_a   1.000
_cell.length_b   1.000
_cell.length_c   1.000
_cell.angle_alpha   90.00
_cell.angle_beta   90.00
_cell.angle_gamma   90.00
#
_symmetry.space_group_name_H-M   'P 1'
#
loop_
_entity.id
_entity.type
_entity.pdbx_description
1 polymer ?
#
loop_
_entity_poly.entity_id
_entity_poly.type
_entity_poly.pdbx_seq_one_letter_code
_entity_poly.pdbx_strand_id
1 'polypeptide(L)'
;EKGVHLAAYQTFPEVGYVIHTHQTYATAIGLCGFEQLAMTEEEAEKLGGIARAAYGLSSTEKLAGAVYDAMQSGAKVVFMVHHGVLICGKDREEAFSRAMLLEEICKRSILGQPKKKPRKDQKRQEKLLHVLQKHFHYVGICDTPAVLLCAASGRGIPAQVDDMAQMIGRKIPCCLHVRRDMLGLLRKYGAVLVPRVGVVVSAGTADDVEALRALVAKAAVCCLHVRATGASASLSPVNVAIQHHHYVKKYALQKDGEA
;
A
#
# COMPACT_ATOMS: atom_id res chain seq x y z
N GLU A 1 -12.57 -4.43 -10.03
CA GLU A 1 -11.32 -5.12 -10.47
C GLU A 1 -11.56 -6.22 -11.51
N LYS A 2 -12.81 -6.72 -11.66
CA LYS A 2 -13.15 -7.71 -12.72
C LYS A 2 -12.68 -7.28 -14.11
N GLY A 3 -12.76 -5.98 -14.45
CA GLY A 3 -12.35 -5.45 -15.75
C GLY A 3 -10.86 -5.66 -16.09
N VAL A 4 -9.96 -5.53 -15.09
CA VAL A 4 -8.51 -5.72 -15.33
C VAL A 4 -8.16 -7.20 -15.59
N HIS A 5 -8.87 -8.14 -14.94
CA HIS A 5 -8.75 -9.57 -15.22
C HIS A 5 -9.26 -9.92 -16.62
N LEU A 6 -10.41 -9.35 -17.01
CA LEU A 6 -10.96 -9.55 -18.37
C LEU A 6 -10.01 -9.01 -19.43
N ALA A 7 -9.40 -7.84 -19.22
CA ALA A 7 -8.41 -7.29 -20.14
C ALA A 7 -7.25 -8.26 -20.37
N ALA A 8 -6.76 -8.93 -19.32
CA ALA A 8 -5.68 -9.91 -19.44
C ALA A 8 -6.08 -11.13 -20.28
N TYR A 9 -7.24 -11.74 -20.00
CA TYR A 9 -7.72 -12.91 -20.74
C TYR A 9 -8.09 -12.59 -22.20
N GLN A 10 -8.52 -11.34 -22.48
CA GLN A 10 -8.79 -10.90 -23.85
C GLN A 10 -7.50 -10.64 -24.64
N THR A 11 -6.45 -10.18 -23.98
CA THR A 11 -5.16 -9.86 -24.64
C THR A 11 -4.33 -11.11 -24.89
N PHE A 12 -4.37 -12.09 -23.98
CA PHE A 12 -3.51 -13.27 -24.01
C PHE A 12 -4.31 -14.56 -23.95
N PRO A 13 -4.64 -15.18 -25.11
CA PRO A 13 -5.40 -16.43 -25.16
C PRO A 13 -4.73 -17.62 -24.43
N GLU A 14 -3.39 -17.58 -24.28
CA GLU A 14 -2.60 -18.60 -23.59
C GLU A 14 -2.60 -18.46 -22.06
N VAL A 15 -3.10 -17.35 -21.51
CA VAL A 15 -3.14 -17.11 -20.08
C VAL A 15 -4.31 -17.87 -19.45
N GLY A 16 -4.00 -18.80 -18.54
CA GLY A 16 -4.97 -19.56 -17.77
C GLY A 16 -5.21 -19.03 -16.36
N TYR A 17 -4.33 -18.16 -15.86
CA TYR A 17 -4.45 -17.63 -14.52
C TYR A 17 -3.95 -16.18 -14.40
N VAL A 18 -4.72 -15.34 -13.73
CA VAL A 18 -4.39 -13.93 -13.49
C VAL A 18 -4.50 -13.60 -12.02
N ILE A 19 -3.45 -12.98 -11.45
CA ILE A 19 -3.43 -12.51 -10.06
C ILE A 19 -3.36 -10.99 -10.06
N HIS A 20 -4.21 -10.35 -9.25
CA HIS A 20 -4.04 -8.98 -8.84
C HIS A 20 -3.50 -8.93 -7.40
N THR A 21 -2.38 -8.22 -7.19
CA THR A 21 -1.72 -8.15 -5.89
C THR A 21 -1.44 -6.72 -5.45
N HIS A 22 -1.44 -6.51 -4.13
CA HIS A 22 -1.02 -5.26 -3.48
C HIS A 22 0.28 -5.46 -2.69
N GLN A 23 1.24 -6.19 -3.26
CA GLN A 23 2.53 -6.48 -2.65
C GLN A 23 3.28 -5.19 -2.29
N THR A 24 4.00 -5.21 -1.17
CA THR A 24 4.57 -4.00 -0.58
C THR A 24 5.62 -3.33 -1.46
N TYR A 25 6.61 -4.11 -1.90
CA TYR A 25 7.74 -3.55 -2.64
C TYR A 25 7.39 -3.31 -4.11
N ALA A 26 6.62 -4.21 -4.73
CA ALA A 26 6.14 -4.00 -6.08
C ALA A 26 5.23 -2.76 -6.17
N THR A 27 4.31 -2.57 -5.23
CA THR A 27 3.48 -1.35 -5.18
C THR A 27 4.35 -0.10 -5.03
N ALA A 28 5.37 -0.12 -4.17
CA ALA A 28 6.25 1.03 -3.96
C ALA A 28 7.08 1.38 -5.21
N ILE A 29 7.63 0.39 -5.90
CA ILE A 29 8.34 0.58 -7.18
C ILE A 29 7.39 1.16 -8.23
N GLY A 30 6.18 0.62 -8.37
CA GLY A 30 5.18 1.09 -9.34
C GLY A 30 4.79 2.56 -9.21
N LEU A 31 5.01 3.19 -8.03
CA LEU A 31 4.79 4.62 -7.83
C LEU A 31 5.78 5.51 -8.60
N CYS A 32 7.04 5.06 -8.71
CA CYS A 32 8.15 5.87 -9.22
C CYS A 32 8.61 5.48 -10.63
N GLY A 33 8.18 4.32 -11.13
CA GLY A 33 8.72 3.67 -12.33
C GLY A 33 9.58 2.47 -11.97
N PHE A 34 9.93 1.67 -12.96
CA PHE A 34 10.64 0.40 -12.76
C PHE A 34 12.04 0.38 -13.41
N GLU A 35 12.55 1.52 -13.87
CA GLU A 35 13.86 1.65 -14.51
C GLU A 35 15.02 1.30 -13.58
N GLN A 36 14.75 1.29 -12.27
CA GLN A 36 15.75 0.98 -11.25
C GLN A 36 15.72 -0.49 -10.80
N LEU A 37 14.91 -1.36 -11.46
CA LEU A 37 14.84 -2.77 -11.06
C LEU A 37 16.18 -3.45 -11.30
N ALA A 38 16.76 -3.94 -10.20
CA ALA A 38 17.99 -4.75 -10.23
C ALA A 38 17.61 -6.20 -10.54
N MET A 39 17.43 -6.54 -11.83
CA MET A 39 17.10 -7.89 -12.27
C MET A 39 18.11 -8.38 -13.32
N THR A 40 18.31 -9.70 -13.35
CA THR A 40 19.09 -10.38 -14.37
C THR A 40 18.25 -10.61 -15.63
N GLU A 41 18.91 -10.97 -16.76
CA GLU A 41 18.20 -11.34 -17.99
C GLU A 41 17.27 -12.54 -17.79
N GLU A 42 17.74 -13.55 -17.04
CA GLU A 42 16.95 -14.74 -16.70
C GLU A 42 15.67 -14.38 -15.89
N GLU A 43 15.79 -13.44 -14.94
CA GLU A 43 14.64 -12.95 -14.15
C GLU A 43 13.66 -12.16 -15.01
N ALA A 44 14.17 -11.34 -15.92
CA ALA A 44 13.34 -10.58 -16.87
C ALA A 44 12.56 -11.52 -17.79
N GLU A 45 13.20 -12.60 -18.28
CA GLU A 45 12.58 -13.64 -19.08
C GLU A 45 11.47 -14.37 -18.30
N LYS A 46 11.76 -14.79 -17.06
CA LYS A 46 10.77 -15.44 -16.18
C LYS A 46 9.56 -14.56 -15.88
N LEU A 47 9.73 -13.25 -15.78
CA LEU A 47 8.62 -12.32 -15.58
C LEU A 47 7.76 -12.18 -16.86
N GLY A 48 8.30 -12.45 -18.04
CA GLY A 48 7.57 -12.35 -19.30
C GLY A 48 7.26 -10.92 -19.72
N GLY A 49 8.15 -9.99 -19.39
CA GLY A 49 8.00 -8.56 -19.67
C GLY A 49 7.22 -7.80 -18.60
N ILE A 50 7.55 -6.51 -18.48
CA ILE A 50 6.99 -5.59 -17.48
C ILE A 50 6.45 -4.36 -18.21
N ALA A 51 5.25 -3.92 -17.85
CA ALA A 51 4.65 -2.68 -18.30
C ALA A 51 4.05 -1.88 -17.14
N ARG A 52 3.69 -0.62 -17.41
CA ARG A 52 3.08 0.29 -16.45
C ARG A 52 1.79 0.86 -17.03
N ALA A 53 0.67 0.59 -16.37
CA ALA A 53 -0.60 1.18 -16.70
C ALA A 53 -0.74 2.58 -16.10
N ALA A 54 -1.29 3.51 -16.86
CA ALA A 54 -1.62 4.84 -16.37
C ALA A 54 -2.64 4.77 -15.23
N TYR A 55 -2.64 5.79 -14.37
CA TYR A 55 -3.55 5.83 -13.22
C TYR A 55 -5.03 5.90 -13.63
N GLY A 56 -5.81 5.02 -13.07
CA GLY A 56 -7.27 5.02 -13.05
C GLY A 56 -7.75 4.67 -11.65
N LEU A 57 -8.89 5.24 -11.24
CA LEU A 57 -9.53 4.88 -9.96
C LEU A 57 -9.87 3.38 -9.96
N SER A 58 -9.73 2.75 -8.80
CA SER A 58 -10.11 1.34 -8.59
C SER A 58 -11.52 1.06 -9.11
N SER A 59 -11.69 -0.09 -9.77
CA SER A 59 -12.97 -0.58 -10.30
C SER A 59 -13.59 0.29 -11.40
N THR A 60 -12.81 1.14 -12.08
CA THR A 60 -13.29 1.93 -13.22
C THR A 60 -12.86 1.34 -14.56
N GLU A 61 -13.64 1.64 -15.60
CA GLU A 61 -13.28 1.30 -17.00
C GLU A 61 -11.97 1.97 -17.42
N LYS A 62 -11.67 3.16 -16.89
CA LYS A 62 -10.40 3.85 -17.14
C LYS A 62 -9.20 3.03 -16.68
N LEU A 63 -9.27 2.39 -15.52
CA LEU A 63 -8.20 1.50 -15.05
C LEU A 63 -8.08 0.26 -15.93
N ALA A 64 -9.21 -0.36 -16.28
CA ALA A 64 -9.23 -1.54 -17.14
C ALA A 64 -8.65 -1.23 -18.53
N GLY A 65 -9.00 -0.10 -19.14
CA GLY A 65 -8.45 0.36 -20.42
C GLY A 65 -6.95 0.63 -20.34
N ALA A 66 -6.48 1.31 -19.29
CA ALA A 66 -5.05 1.57 -19.08
C ALA A 66 -4.23 0.27 -18.92
N VAL A 67 -4.79 -0.74 -18.26
CA VAL A 67 -4.18 -2.07 -18.15
C VAL A 67 -4.15 -2.78 -19.50
N TYR A 68 -5.26 -2.74 -20.23
CA TYR A 68 -5.34 -3.31 -21.59
C TYR A 68 -4.28 -2.68 -22.51
N ASP A 69 -4.17 -1.35 -22.51
CA ASP A 69 -3.18 -0.63 -23.33
C ASP A 69 -1.74 -1.03 -22.95
N ALA A 70 -1.45 -1.13 -21.66
CA ALA A 70 -0.13 -1.54 -21.18
C ALA A 70 0.24 -2.96 -21.61
N MET A 71 -0.74 -3.88 -21.69
CA MET A 71 -0.54 -5.26 -22.12
C MET A 71 -0.27 -5.40 -23.61
N GLN A 72 -0.58 -4.39 -24.45
CA GLN A 72 -0.28 -4.44 -25.88
C GLN A 72 1.23 -4.54 -26.18
N SER A 73 2.09 -4.22 -25.19
CA SER A 73 3.53 -4.48 -25.27
C SER A 73 3.91 -5.97 -25.16
N GLY A 74 2.97 -6.87 -24.88
CA GLY A 74 3.21 -8.29 -24.62
C GLY A 74 3.56 -8.61 -23.16
N ALA A 75 3.66 -7.60 -22.30
CA ALA A 75 4.07 -7.75 -20.90
C ALA A 75 3.07 -8.57 -20.07
N LYS A 76 3.58 -9.57 -19.34
CA LYS A 76 2.78 -10.43 -18.44
C LYS A 76 2.67 -9.88 -17.02
N VAL A 77 3.44 -8.82 -16.69
CA VAL A 77 3.42 -8.11 -15.42
C VAL A 77 3.09 -6.64 -15.68
N VAL A 78 2.01 -6.14 -15.11
CA VAL A 78 1.57 -4.76 -15.30
C VAL A 78 1.47 -4.06 -13.94
N PHE A 79 2.35 -3.08 -13.71
CA PHE A 79 2.23 -2.17 -12.57
C PHE A 79 1.08 -1.20 -12.79
N MET A 80 0.11 -1.20 -11.89
CA MET A 80 -0.99 -0.22 -11.85
C MET A 80 -0.62 0.88 -10.87
N VAL A 81 -0.32 2.06 -11.39
CA VAL A 81 0.17 3.21 -10.58
C VAL A 81 -0.79 3.53 -9.45
N HIS A 82 -0.28 3.70 -8.22
CA HIS A 82 -1.01 3.92 -6.98
C HIS A 82 -1.88 2.75 -6.48
N HIS A 83 -1.91 1.62 -7.21
CA HIS A 83 -2.84 0.55 -6.90
C HIS A 83 -2.12 -0.75 -6.48
N GLY A 84 -1.45 -1.38 -7.41
CA GLY A 84 -0.78 -2.67 -7.20
C GLY A 84 -0.21 -3.22 -8.50
N VAL A 85 -0.26 -4.53 -8.67
CA VAL A 85 0.27 -5.21 -9.86
C VAL A 85 -0.72 -6.26 -10.36
N LEU A 86 -0.88 -6.37 -11.67
CA LEU A 86 -1.55 -7.48 -12.34
C LEU A 86 -0.50 -8.41 -12.94
N ILE A 87 -0.65 -9.71 -12.73
CA ILE A 87 0.33 -10.74 -13.10
C ILE A 87 -0.39 -11.87 -13.82
N CYS A 88 0.07 -12.19 -15.03
CA CYS A 88 -0.47 -13.24 -15.88
C CYS A 88 0.42 -14.48 -15.85
N GLY A 89 -0.19 -15.66 -15.87
CA GLY A 89 0.48 -16.94 -16.02
C GLY A 89 -0.34 -17.91 -16.87
N LYS A 90 0.31 -18.90 -17.47
CA LYS A 90 -0.41 -19.99 -18.17
C LYS A 90 -1.26 -20.82 -17.21
N ASP A 91 -0.81 -20.88 -15.95
CA ASP A 91 -1.46 -21.58 -14.86
C ASP A 91 -1.21 -20.85 -13.52
N ARG A 92 -1.80 -21.39 -12.44
CA ARG A 92 -1.67 -20.87 -11.07
C ARG A 92 -0.21 -20.83 -10.60
N GLU A 93 0.54 -21.91 -10.85
CA GLU A 93 1.91 -22.03 -10.37
C GLU A 93 2.81 -20.97 -10.98
N GLU A 94 2.72 -20.76 -12.27
CA GLU A 94 3.51 -19.74 -12.97
C GLU A 94 3.13 -18.32 -12.50
N ALA A 95 1.83 -18.00 -12.35
CA ALA A 95 1.39 -16.70 -11.90
C ALA A 95 1.91 -16.39 -10.47
N PHE A 96 1.84 -17.36 -9.55
CA PHE A 96 2.36 -17.19 -8.19
C PHE A 96 3.89 -17.11 -8.17
N SER A 97 4.59 -17.91 -8.96
CA SER A 97 6.05 -17.84 -9.07
C SER A 97 6.52 -16.48 -9.59
N ARG A 98 5.84 -15.93 -10.60
CA ARG A 98 6.09 -14.55 -11.09
C ARG A 98 5.83 -13.51 -10.02
N ALA A 99 4.75 -13.63 -9.25
CA ALA A 99 4.43 -12.70 -8.18
C ALA A 99 5.50 -12.69 -7.08
N MET A 100 5.98 -13.87 -6.68
CA MET A 100 7.05 -14.00 -5.67
C MET A 100 8.36 -13.43 -6.20
N LEU A 101 8.74 -13.79 -7.42
CA LEU A 101 9.96 -13.28 -8.06
C LEU A 101 9.94 -11.76 -8.19
N LEU A 102 8.82 -11.20 -8.64
CA LEU A 102 8.64 -9.74 -8.75
C LEU A 102 8.86 -9.03 -7.41
N GLU A 103 8.22 -9.54 -6.33
CA GLU A 103 8.33 -8.91 -5.00
C GLU A 103 9.77 -8.95 -4.47
N GLU A 104 10.52 -10.06 -4.70
CA GLU A 104 11.93 -10.16 -4.31
C GLU A 104 12.82 -9.21 -5.13
N ILE A 105 12.59 -9.08 -6.44
CA ILE A 105 13.29 -8.11 -7.29
C ILE A 105 13.01 -6.68 -6.80
N CYS A 106 11.75 -6.35 -6.56
CA CYS A 106 11.35 -5.04 -6.06
C CYS A 106 11.95 -4.75 -4.67
N LYS A 107 11.98 -5.75 -3.78
CA LYS A 107 12.56 -5.62 -2.43
C LYS A 107 14.05 -5.29 -2.45
N ARG A 108 14.85 -5.91 -3.33
CA ARG A 108 16.27 -5.58 -3.44
C ARG A 108 16.54 -4.26 -4.17
N SER A 109 15.55 -3.78 -4.96
CA SER A 109 15.65 -2.54 -5.73
C SER A 109 15.12 -1.32 -4.97
N ILE A 110 14.43 -1.52 -3.85
CA ILE A 110 13.77 -0.43 -3.10
C ILE A 110 14.80 0.54 -2.48
N LEU A 111 14.53 1.83 -2.57
CA LEU A 111 15.40 2.88 -2.04
C LEU A 111 14.84 3.47 -0.74
N GLY A 112 15.70 4.20 -0.03
CA GLY A 112 15.31 4.97 1.16
C GLY A 112 15.04 4.14 2.42
N GLN A 113 15.19 2.82 2.36
CA GLN A 113 14.95 1.96 3.51
C GLN A 113 16.07 2.10 4.55
N PRO A 114 15.76 1.98 5.86
CA PRO A 114 16.78 2.13 6.89
C PRO A 114 17.79 0.99 6.86
N LYS A 115 19.09 1.31 6.68
CA LYS A 115 20.21 0.36 6.74
C LYS A 115 20.45 -0.20 8.13
N LYS A 116 20.06 0.54 9.17
CA LYS A 116 20.13 0.12 10.59
C LYS A 116 18.74 0.25 11.20
N LYS A 117 18.41 -0.63 12.17
CA LYS A 117 17.13 -0.58 12.88
C LYS A 117 17.01 0.75 13.63
N PRO A 118 16.01 1.61 13.34
CA PRO A 118 15.82 2.86 14.04
C PRO A 118 15.50 2.64 15.52
N ARG A 119 15.90 3.61 16.37
CA ARG A 119 15.61 3.54 17.83
C ARG A 119 14.12 3.58 18.09
N LYS A 120 13.64 2.65 18.89
CA LYS A 120 12.30 2.67 19.47
C LYS A 120 12.35 2.78 20.99
N ASP A 121 11.31 3.31 21.58
CA ASP A 121 11.13 3.44 23.03
C ASP A 121 10.03 2.50 23.48
N GLN A 122 10.41 1.29 23.85
CA GLN A 122 9.46 0.24 24.23
C GLN A 122 8.63 0.62 25.46
N LYS A 123 9.25 1.22 26.47
CA LYS A 123 8.53 1.69 27.68
C LYS A 123 7.45 2.72 27.33
N ARG A 124 7.77 3.61 26.38
CA ARG A 124 6.80 4.59 25.88
C ARG A 124 5.68 3.94 25.08
N GLN A 125 5.97 2.91 24.26
CA GLN A 125 4.95 2.13 23.55
C GLN A 125 3.96 1.47 24.53
N GLU A 126 4.47 0.75 25.53
CA GLU A 126 3.67 0.06 26.55
C GLU A 126 2.78 1.04 27.34
N LYS A 127 3.37 2.14 27.83
CA LYS A 127 2.63 3.18 28.53
C LYS A 127 1.54 3.81 27.68
N LEU A 128 1.86 4.06 26.41
CA LEU A 128 0.91 4.66 25.47
C LEU A 128 -0.25 3.71 25.18
N LEU A 129 0.04 2.43 24.88
CA LEU A 129 -1.00 1.41 24.66
C LEU A 129 -1.93 1.29 25.88
N HIS A 130 -1.38 1.21 27.09
CA HIS A 130 -2.18 1.14 28.31
C HIS A 130 -3.15 2.32 28.47
N VAL A 131 -2.69 3.53 28.13
CA VAL A 131 -3.56 4.73 28.15
C VAL A 131 -4.64 4.66 27.08
N LEU A 132 -4.28 4.25 25.85
CA LEU A 132 -5.21 4.23 24.72
C LEU A 132 -6.27 3.14 24.84
N GLN A 133 -5.96 1.99 25.44
CA GLN A 133 -6.92 0.91 25.72
C GLN A 133 -8.09 1.34 26.63
N LYS A 134 -7.96 2.47 27.36
CA LYS A 134 -9.07 3.08 28.10
C LYS A 134 -10.07 3.84 27.20
N HIS A 135 -9.67 4.15 25.97
CA HIS A 135 -10.44 5.01 25.04
C HIS A 135 -10.82 4.31 23.74
N PHE A 136 -10.12 3.24 23.38
CA PHE A 136 -10.32 2.45 22.15
C PHE A 136 -10.37 0.98 22.50
N HIS A 137 -11.37 0.28 21.98
CA HIS A 137 -11.54 -1.15 22.24
C HIS A 137 -10.43 -1.97 21.56
N TYR A 138 -10.11 -1.61 20.32
CA TYR A 138 -9.03 -2.23 19.56
C TYR A 138 -8.00 -1.17 19.16
N VAL A 139 -6.77 -1.36 19.63
CA VAL A 139 -5.63 -0.45 19.37
C VAL A 139 -4.34 -1.24 19.28
N GLY A 140 -3.48 -0.88 18.33
CA GLY A 140 -2.19 -1.52 18.13
C GLY A 140 -1.08 -0.53 17.75
N ILE A 141 0.15 -1.03 17.70
CA ILE A 141 1.30 -0.27 17.21
C ILE A 141 1.96 -1.04 16.08
N CYS A 142 2.27 -0.35 14.98
CA CYS A 142 3.17 -0.79 13.94
C CYS A 142 4.51 -0.06 14.11
N ASP A 143 5.60 -0.82 14.29
CA ASP A 143 6.95 -0.28 14.54
C ASP A 143 8.02 -0.93 13.65
N THR A 144 7.64 -1.23 12.40
CA THR A 144 8.61 -1.69 11.41
C THR A 144 9.71 -0.66 11.21
N PRO A 145 10.92 -1.05 10.75
CA PRO A 145 12.01 -0.10 10.54
C PRO A 145 11.63 1.09 9.66
N ALA A 146 10.85 0.87 8.58
CA ALA A 146 10.36 1.92 7.69
C ALA A 146 9.42 2.88 8.42
N VAL A 147 8.49 2.37 9.22
CA VAL A 147 7.56 3.15 10.03
C VAL A 147 8.30 4.01 11.06
N LEU A 148 9.26 3.44 11.77
CA LEU A 148 10.07 4.17 12.76
C LEU A 148 10.88 5.29 12.11
N LEU A 149 11.41 5.07 10.90
CA LEU A 149 12.13 6.10 10.15
C LEU A 149 11.19 7.23 9.72
N CYS A 150 10.00 6.91 9.21
CA CYS A 150 8.97 7.90 8.91
C CYS A 150 8.58 8.70 10.16
N ALA A 151 8.35 8.03 11.29
CA ALA A 151 8.00 8.67 12.55
C ALA A 151 9.10 9.61 13.06
N ALA A 152 10.37 9.24 12.93
CA ALA A 152 11.52 10.07 13.30
C ALA A 152 11.62 11.36 12.49
N SER A 153 11.11 11.38 11.26
CA SER A 153 11.11 12.59 10.41
C SER A 153 10.18 13.70 10.92
N GLY A 154 9.25 13.40 11.83
CA GLY A 154 8.24 14.35 12.30
C GLY A 154 7.19 14.74 11.25
N ARG A 155 7.25 14.17 10.05
CA ARG A 155 6.34 14.46 8.94
C ARG A 155 5.33 13.33 8.80
N GLY A 156 4.08 13.67 8.45
CA GLY A 156 3.06 12.69 8.10
C GLY A 156 3.40 11.93 6.80
N ILE A 157 2.72 10.82 6.57
CA ILE A 157 2.77 10.07 5.32
C ILE A 157 1.56 10.49 4.47
N PRO A 158 1.75 11.08 3.27
CA PRO A 158 0.64 11.40 2.37
C PRO A 158 0.05 10.14 1.75
N ALA A 159 -1.19 10.20 1.28
CA ALA A 159 -1.79 9.10 0.52
C ALA A 159 -1.09 8.96 -0.85
N GLN A 160 -0.43 7.84 -1.04
CA GLN A 160 0.29 7.48 -2.25
C GLN A 160 -0.26 6.21 -2.92
N VAL A 161 -1.10 5.47 -2.20
CA VAL A 161 -1.72 4.23 -2.67
C VAL A 161 -3.22 4.24 -2.37
N ASP A 162 -3.99 3.61 -3.25
CA ASP A 162 -5.45 3.62 -3.22
C ASP A 162 -6.02 3.03 -1.93
N ASP A 163 -5.45 1.93 -1.43
CA ASP A 163 -5.88 1.31 -0.17
C ASP A 163 -5.67 2.23 1.04
N MET A 164 -4.59 3.01 1.06
CA MET A 164 -4.41 4.04 2.09
C MET A 164 -5.44 5.17 1.96
N ALA A 165 -5.72 5.60 0.72
CA ALA A 165 -6.75 6.60 0.47
C ALA A 165 -8.13 6.12 0.92
N GLN A 166 -8.44 4.85 0.68
CA GLN A 166 -9.70 4.21 1.08
C GLN A 166 -9.85 4.13 2.61
N MET A 167 -8.89 3.51 3.29
CA MET A 167 -9.02 3.18 4.72
C MET A 167 -8.67 4.35 5.65
N ILE A 168 -7.68 5.18 5.30
CA ILE A 168 -7.15 6.24 6.19
C ILE A 168 -7.48 7.64 5.66
N GLY A 169 -7.60 7.80 4.34
CA GLY A 169 -7.82 9.08 3.70
C GLY A 169 -6.50 9.80 3.34
N ARG A 170 -6.47 11.12 3.45
CA ARG A 170 -5.44 11.99 2.85
C ARG A 170 -4.02 11.77 3.37
N LYS A 171 -3.85 11.38 4.63
CA LYS A 171 -2.53 11.23 5.26
C LYS A 171 -2.61 10.45 6.58
N ILE A 172 -1.51 9.82 6.96
CA ILE A 172 -1.24 9.45 8.34
C ILE A 172 -0.57 10.66 8.99
N PRO A 173 -1.25 11.36 9.93
CA PRO A 173 -0.69 12.53 10.60
C PRO A 173 0.44 12.13 11.55
N CYS A 174 1.38 13.06 11.83
CA CYS A 174 2.39 12.89 12.87
C CYS A 174 1.99 13.70 14.10
N CYS A 175 1.96 13.04 15.27
CA CYS A 175 1.70 13.67 16.57
C CYS A 175 3.03 13.78 17.35
N LEU A 176 3.54 15.00 17.47
CA LEU A 176 4.77 15.27 18.23
C LEU A 176 4.49 15.35 19.73
N HIS A 177 3.31 15.81 20.13
CA HIS A 177 2.89 16.04 21.53
C HIS A 177 1.65 15.20 21.86
N VAL A 178 1.86 14.08 22.54
CA VAL A 178 0.85 13.01 22.77
C VAL A 178 -0.35 13.43 23.63
N ARG A 179 -0.28 14.54 24.38
CA ARG A 179 -1.20 14.78 25.52
C ARG A 179 -2.62 15.28 25.20
N ARG A 180 -2.89 15.95 24.07
CA ARG A 180 -4.24 16.48 23.77
C ARG A 180 -4.78 16.08 22.40
N ASP A 181 -3.92 16.07 21.39
CA ASP A 181 -4.40 15.94 20.01
C ASP A 181 -4.52 14.50 19.51
N MET A 182 -3.82 13.56 20.19
CA MET A 182 -3.69 12.19 19.70
C MET A 182 -5.02 11.43 19.62
N LEU A 183 -5.89 11.57 20.65
CA LEU A 183 -7.19 10.89 20.66
C LEU A 183 -8.08 11.39 19.52
N GLY A 184 -8.10 12.70 19.29
CA GLY A 184 -8.85 13.31 18.18
C GLY A 184 -8.31 12.88 16.83
N LEU A 185 -6.99 12.87 16.66
CA LEU A 185 -6.36 12.40 15.42
C LEU A 185 -6.62 10.91 15.19
N LEU A 186 -6.54 10.08 16.23
CA LEU A 186 -6.75 8.64 16.10
C LEU A 186 -8.22 8.32 15.77
N ARG A 187 -9.19 9.03 16.37
CA ARG A 187 -10.60 8.91 16.00
C ARG A 187 -10.88 9.33 14.56
N LYS A 188 -10.17 10.35 14.08
CA LYS A 188 -10.38 10.89 12.72
C LYS A 188 -9.72 10.06 11.62
N TYR A 189 -8.53 9.53 11.86
CA TYR A 189 -7.70 8.91 10.82
C TYR A 189 -7.49 7.40 11.02
N GLY A 190 -7.82 6.86 12.17
CA GLY A 190 -7.51 5.46 12.52
C GLY A 190 -6.02 5.14 12.67
N ALA A 191 -5.13 6.05 12.26
CA ALA A 191 -3.68 5.86 12.28
C ALA A 191 -2.94 7.17 12.56
N VAL A 192 -1.94 7.15 13.46
CA VAL A 192 -1.15 8.34 13.86
C VAL A 192 0.31 7.96 14.08
N LEU A 193 1.24 8.66 13.38
CA LEU A 193 2.68 8.55 13.60
C LEU A 193 3.08 9.21 14.93
N VAL A 194 3.92 8.53 15.71
CA VAL A 194 4.47 9.04 16.96
C VAL A 194 5.98 8.78 16.98
N PRO A 195 6.83 9.81 17.07
CA PRO A 195 8.28 9.66 17.10
C PRO A 195 8.75 8.67 18.17
N ARG A 196 9.66 7.75 17.80
CA ARG A 196 10.22 6.67 18.64
C ARG A 196 9.21 5.61 19.11
N VAL A 197 7.94 5.72 18.73
CA VAL A 197 6.88 4.73 19.00
C VAL A 197 6.53 3.95 17.74
N GLY A 198 6.35 4.63 16.63
CA GLY A 198 5.86 4.07 15.36
C GLY A 198 4.53 4.68 14.94
N VAL A 199 3.66 3.90 14.31
CA VAL A 199 2.27 4.28 14.03
C VAL A 199 1.35 3.59 15.04
N VAL A 200 0.57 4.37 15.75
CA VAL A 200 -0.55 3.86 16.54
C VAL A 200 -1.75 3.73 15.60
N VAL A 201 -2.42 2.60 15.63
CA VAL A 201 -3.63 2.31 14.84
C VAL A 201 -4.78 1.94 15.76
N SER A 202 -6.01 2.29 15.36
CA SER A 202 -7.24 1.92 16.06
C SER A 202 -8.36 1.68 15.05
N ALA A 203 -9.16 0.64 15.27
CA ALA A 203 -10.28 0.26 14.40
C ALA A 203 -11.43 -0.36 15.19
N GLY A 204 -12.47 -0.77 14.49
CA GLY A 204 -13.67 -1.37 15.07
C GLY A 204 -13.51 -2.83 15.51
N THR A 205 -12.56 -3.55 14.91
CA THR A 205 -12.27 -4.96 15.21
C THR A 205 -10.76 -5.22 15.34
N ALA A 206 -10.38 -6.37 15.88
CA ALA A 206 -8.98 -6.79 15.95
C ALA A 206 -8.40 -7.02 14.56
N ASP A 207 -9.16 -7.61 13.65
CA ASP A 207 -8.74 -7.88 12.26
C ASP A 207 -8.51 -6.58 11.49
N ASP A 208 -9.37 -5.57 11.68
CA ASP A 208 -9.17 -4.24 11.10
C ASP A 208 -7.89 -3.56 11.62
N VAL A 209 -7.53 -3.77 12.89
CA VAL A 209 -6.26 -3.26 13.47
C VAL A 209 -5.07 -3.93 12.78
N GLU A 210 -5.10 -5.25 12.56
CA GLU A 210 -4.03 -5.96 11.85
C GLU A 210 -3.96 -5.53 10.37
N ALA A 211 -5.09 -5.36 9.70
CA ALA A 211 -5.14 -4.81 8.35
C ALA A 211 -4.53 -3.40 8.27
N LEU A 212 -4.86 -2.52 9.21
CA LEU A 212 -4.25 -1.18 9.30
C LEU A 212 -2.75 -1.24 9.61
N ARG A 213 -2.29 -2.18 10.45
CA ARG A 213 -0.84 -2.38 10.71
C ARG A 213 -0.09 -2.77 9.44
N ALA A 214 -0.62 -3.69 8.66
CA ALA A 214 -0.04 -4.08 7.37
C ALA A 214 -0.03 -2.91 6.38
N LEU A 215 -1.14 -2.17 6.29
CA LEU A 215 -1.28 -1.02 5.40
C LEU A 215 -0.29 0.11 5.75
N VAL A 216 -0.17 0.48 7.02
CA VAL A 216 0.76 1.56 7.42
C VAL A 216 2.21 1.15 7.24
N ALA A 217 2.55 -0.14 7.40
CA ALA A 217 3.88 -0.66 7.08
C ALA A 217 4.21 -0.49 5.60
N LYS A 218 3.30 -0.87 4.71
CA LYS A 218 3.42 -0.67 3.25
C LYS A 218 3.50 0.82 2.90
N ALA A 219 2.63 1.66 3.43
CA ALA A 219 2.63 3.10 3.19
C ALA A 219 3.95 3.77 3.59
N ALA A 220 4.59 3.30 4.68
CA ALA A 220 5.90 3.78 5.10
C ALA A 220 7.01 3.40 4.09
N VAL A 221 7.01 2.17 3.58
CA VAL A 221 7.95 1.72 2.54
C VAL A 221 7.79 2.56 1.28
N CYS A 222 6.55 2.74 0.80
CA CYS A 222 6.22 3.59 -0.34
C CYS A 222 6.73 5.03 -0.15
N CYS A 223 6.43 5.63 1.01
CA CYS A 223 6.81 7.00 1.33
C CYS A 223 8.34 7.20 1.33
N LEU A 224 9.09 6.23 1.86
CA LEU A 224 10.55 6.30 1.89
C LEU A 224 11.14 6.15 0.49
N HIS A 225 10.59 5.25 -0.33
CA HIS A 225 11.03 5.07 -1.71
C HIS A 225 10.78 6.33 -2.54
N VAL A 226 9.57 6.86 -2.53
CA VAL A 226 9.22 8.12 -3.22
C VAL A 226 10.11 9.28 -2.80
N ARG A 227 10.39 9.41 -1.49
CA ARG A 227 11.32 10.46 -1.01
C ARG A 227 12.75 10.25 -1.50
N ALA A 228 13.22 9.02 -1.59
CA ALA A 228 14.58 8.69 -2.03
C ALA A 228 14.78 8.88 -3.54
N THR A 229 13.75 8.65 -4.34
CA THR A 229 13.77 8.89 -5.79
C THR A 229 13.51 10.34 -6.17
N GLY A 230 12.95 11.15 -5.26
CA GLY A 230 12.49 12.50 -5.55
C GLY A 230 11.23 12.58 -6.40
N ALA A 231 10.55 11.44 -6.61
CA ALA A 231 9.33 11.40 -7.41
C ALA A 231 8.15 12.11 -6.73
N SER A 232 7.23 12.61 -7.55
CA SER A 232 5.94 13.14 -7.06
C SER A 232 4.86 12.09 -7.27
N ALA A 233 4.54 11.36 -6.20
CA ALA A 233 3.63 10.21 -6.25
C ALA A 233 2.45 10.31 -5.26
N SER A 234 2.00 11.51 -4.92
CA SER A 234 0.82 11.70 -4.08
C SER A 234 -0.46 11.66 -4.90
N LEU A 235 -1.47 10.97 -4.38
CA LEU A 235 -2.81 10.99 -4.96
C LEU A 235 -3.45 12.39 -4.86
N SER A 236 -4.23 12.78 -5.86
CA SER A 236 -4.95 14.05 -5.82
C SER A 236 -5.96 14.06 -4.65
N PRO A 237 -6.17 15.22 -3.99
CA PRO A 237 -7.14 15.33 -2.90
C PRO A 237 -8.55 14.90 -3.29
N VAL A 238 -8.94 15.11 -4.54
CA VAL A 238 -10.27 14.72 -5.08
C VAL A 238 -10.36 13.19 -5.16
N ASN A 239 -9.37 12.52 -5.73
CA ASN A 239 -9.37 11.06 -5.83
C ASN A 239 -9.38 10.40 -4.45
N VAL A 240 -8.61 10.94 -3.49
CA VAL A 240 -8.62 10.47 -2.10
C VAL A 240 -10.00 10.62 -1.47
N ALA A 241 -10.66 11.77 -1.66
CA ALA A 241 -12.00 12.01 -1.10
C ALA A 241 -13.05 11.05 -1.69
N ILE A 242 -13.01 10.81 -3.00
CA ILE A 242 -13.92 9.88 -3.68
C ILE A 242 -13.71 8.46 -3.14
N GLN A 243 -12.46 7.98 -3.09
CA GLN A 243 -12.15 6.63 -2.65
C GLN A 243 -12.52 6.40 -1.18
N HIS A 244 -12.17 7.35 -0.31
CA HIS A 244 -12.50 7.27 1.12
C HIS A 244 -14.00 7.24 1.36
N HIS A 245 -14.74 8.12 0.67
CA HIS A 245 -16.20 8.16 0.77
C HIS A 245 -16.86 6.85 0.33
N HIS A 246 -16.44 6.29 -0.79
CA HIS A 246 -16.94 5.00 -1.30
C HIS A 246 -16.66 3.86 -0.34
N TYR A 247 -15.45 3.82 0.23
CA TYR A 247 -15.05 2.80 1.20
C TYR A 247 -15.88 2.86 2.47
N VAL A 248 -16.03 4.05 3.07
CA VAL A 248 -16.80 4.26 4.30
C VAL A 248 -18.26 3.86 4.09
N LYS A 249 -18.88 4.27 2.96
CA LYS A 249 -20.26 3.87 2.63
C LYS A 249 -20.40 2.35 2.49
N LYS A 250 -19.51 1.70 1.75
CA LYS A 250 -19.54 0.24 1.56
C LYS A 250 -19.39 -0.50 2.88
N TYR A 251 -18.49 -0.04 3.74
CA TYR A 251 -18.24 -0.63 5.05
C TYR A 251 -19.43 -0.45 6.00
N ALA A 252 -20.09 0.72 5.97
CA ALA A 252 -21.30 0.96 6.73
C ALA A 252 -22.43 0.01 6.31
N LEU A 253 -22.66 -0.14 5.00
CA LEU A 253 -23.69 -1.05 4.46
C LEU A 253 -23.44 -2.53 4.79
N GLN A 254 -22.19 -2.96 4.87
CA GLN A 254 -21.87 -4.34 5.27
C GLN A 254 -22.17 -4.59 6.75
N LYS A 255 -21.92 -3.62 7.63
CA LYS A 255 -22.27 -3.73 9.06
C LYS A 255 -23.78 -3.74 9.32
N ASP A 256 -24.52 -2.94 8.56
CA ASP A 256 -25.99 -2.89 8.68
C ASP A 256 -26.69 -4.15 8.10
N GLY A 257 -25.99 -4.93 7.25
CA GLY A 257 -26.49 -6.18 6.67
C GLY A 257 -26.18 -7.44 7.48
N GLU A 258 -25.34 -7.33 8.52
CA GLU A 258 -25.01 -8.41 9.46
C GLU A 258 -25.77 -8.29 10.81
N ALA A 259 -26.63 -7.28 10.95
CA ALA A 259 -27.51 -7.06 12.10
C ALA A 259 -28.95 -7.47 11.76
#